data_4258dc8d438b417aeae5dedb5caac5fd
#
_entry.id   4258dc8d438b417aeae5dedb5caac5fd
#
_cell.length_a   1.000
_cell.length_b   1.000
_cell.length_c   1.000
_cell.angle_alpha   90.00
_cell.angle_beta   90.00
_cell.angle_gamma   90.00
#
_symmetry.space_group_name_H-M   'P 1'
#
loop_
_entity.id
_entity.type
_entity.pdbx_description
1 polymer ?
#
loop_
_entity_poly.entity_id
_entity_poly.type
_entity_poly.pdbx_seq_one_letter_code
_entity_poly.pdbx_strand_id
1 'polypeptide(L)'
;VASVSSLLLLASCSDDDNVPPDVTKKNPTTFIKDAEKVAMLRSMKDVDGSGRLYEINYTADYKLDDVLKSGFTETNQLFNYVAYLLYDSLPGKKAQVSFDAGCSAFAVPDRQSGNFLMGRNYDFCHATEDGKGYKSIAAIIVHTAPEGGKKSISMVDGMQLGFGQGFYTDGKSDLSPLMGLPYAALDGINEDGFAIGVLALKENQTK
;
A
#
# COMPACT_ATOMS: atom_id res chain seq x y z
N VAL A 1 -33.57 11.00 -57.09
CA VAL A 1 -33.12 11.23 -55.73
C VAL A 1 -32.93 9.88 -55.07
N ALA A 2 -31.73 9.33 -55.13
CA ALA A 2 -31.39 8.08 -54.48
C ALA A 2 -30.42 8.37 -53.32
N SER A 3 -30.88 8.10 -52.11
CA SER A 3 -30.09 8.20 -50.88
C SER A 3 -29.22 6.94 -50.74
N VAL A 4 -27.92 7.08 -50.73
CA VAL A 4 -26.97 6.02 -50.43
C VAL A 4 -26.64 6.12 -48.94
N SER A 5 -27.17 5.20 -48.15
CA SER A 5 -26.79 5.04 -46.73
C SER A 5 -25.50 4.22 -46.67
N SER A 6 -24.39 4.90 -46.37
CA SER A 6 -23.14 4.20 -46.03
C SER A 6 -23.20 3.63 -44.63
N LEU A 7 -23.24 2.32 -44.58
CA LEU A 7 -23.13 1.55 -43.32
C LEU A 7 -21.65 1.50 -42.94
N LEU A 8 -21.23 2.30 -41.97
CA LEU A 8 -19.92 2.14 -41.33
C LEU A 8 -20.01 0.96 -40.37
N LEU A 9 -19.37 -0.13 -40.75
CA LEU A 9 -19.04 -1.21 -39.84
C LEU A 9 -17.87 -0.76 -38.95
N LEU A 10 -18.18 -0.31 -37.76
CA LEU A 10 -17.19 -0.18 -36.70
C LEU A 10 -16.88 -1.58 -36.20
N ALA A 11 -15.71 -2.13 -36.59
CA ALA A 11 -15.16 -3.27 -35.92
C ALA A 11 -14.79 -2.84 -34.49
N SER A 12 -15.62 -3.25 -33.54
CA SER A 12 -15.31 -3.16 -32.13
C SER A 12 -14.24 -4.21 -31.82
N CYS A 13 -13.00 -3.79 -31.63
CA CYS A 13 -12.04 -4.57 -30.84
C CYS A 13 -12.58 -4.56 -29.41
N SER A 14 -13.11 -5.67 -28.99
CA SER A 14 -13.49 -5.87 -27.58
C SER A 14 -12.21 -6.09 -26.78
N ASP A 15 -11.64 -5.01 -26.24
CA ASP A 15 -10.81 -5.08 -25.06
C ASP A 15 -11.75 -5.42 -23.90
N ASP A 16 -11.78 -6.69 -23.52
CA ASP A 16 -12.57 -7.20 -22.38
C ASP A 16 -12.13 -6.64 -21.03
N ASP A 17 -11.13 -5.76 -20.99
CA ASP A 17 -10.58 -5.15 -19.78
C ASP A 17 -11.32 -3.88 -19.31
N ASN A 18 -12.39 -3.48 -19.98
CA ASN A 18 -13.11 -2.22 -19.70
C ASN A 18 -14.53 -2.42 -19.15
N VAL A 19 -14.77 -3.53 -18.46
CA VAL A 19 -15.98 -3.67 -17.66
C VAL A 19 -15.83 -2.79 -16.43
N PRO A 20 -16.68 -1.77 -16.20
CA PRO A 20 -16.61 -0.98 -14.98
C PRO A 20 -16.64 -1.93 -13.78
N PRO A 21 -15.78 -1.69 -12.75
CA PRO A 21 -15.79 -2.55 -11.57
C PRO A 21 -17.21 -2.60 -10.99
N ASP A 22 -17.71 -3.80 -10.73
CA ASP A 22 -19.01 -4.00 -10.09
C ASP A 22 -18.88 -3.51 -8.65
N VAL A 23 -19.17 -2.23 -8.44
CA VAL A 23 -19.11 -1.55 -7.13
C VAL A 23 -20.04 -2.14 -6.07
N THR A 24 -20.91 -3.09 -6.48
CA THR A 24 -21.76 -3.82 -5.54
C THR A 24 -21.02 -4.98 -4.87
N LYS A 25 -19.94 -5.48 -5.47
CA LYS A 25 -19.12 -6.54 -4.90
C LYS A 25 -18.09 -5.95 -3.93
N LYS A 26 -18.24 -6.32 -2.67
CA LYS A 26 -17.26 -5.95 -1.64
C LYS A 26 -16.06 -6.90 -1.72
N ASN A 27 -14.86 -6.33 -1.71
CA ASN A 27 -13.62 -7.09 -1.60
C ASN A 27 -13.65 -8.06 -0.40
N PRO A 28 -13.12 -9.27 -0.53
CA PRO A 28 -13.05 -10.22 0.58
C PRO A 28 -12.12 -9.75 1.71
N THR A 29 -12.33 -10.27 2.90
CA THR A 29 -11.48 -10.11 4.08
C THR A 29 -11.27 -11.49 4.72
N THR A 30 -10.65 -12.41 3.96
CA THR A 30 -10.67 -13.86 4.22
C THR A 30 -10.13 -14.22 5.61
N PHE A 31 -9.09 -13.53 6.06
CA PHE A 31 -8.40 -13.82 7.33
C PHE A 31 -8.81 -12.89 8.47
N ILE A 32 -9.78 -11.99 8.23
CA ILE A 32 -10.29 -11.04 9.23
C ILE A 32 -11.79 -11.24 9.39
N LYS A 33 -12.20 -11.64 10.60
CA LYS A 33 -13.61 -11.88 10.96
C LYS A 33 -14.15 -10.79 11.88
N ASP A 34 -13.26 -10.11 12.61
CA ASP A 34 -13.60 -9.00 13.48
C ASP A 34 -14.27 -7.87 12.69
N ALA A 35 -15.50 -7.54 13.07
CA ALA A 35 -16.32 -6.57 12.35
C ALA A 35 -15.74 -5.14 12.38
N GLU A 36 -15.05 -4.75 13.46
CA GLU A 36 -14.43 -3.43 13.58
C GLU A 36 -13.20 -3.33 12.68
N LYS A 37 -12.36 -4.35 12.67
CA LYS A 37 -11.23 -4.44 11.73
C LYS A 37 -11.71 -4.40 10.27
N VAL A 38 -12.74 -5.18 9.93
CA VAL A 38 -13.33 -5.17 8.58
C VAL A 38 -13.88 -3.79 8.23
N ALA A 39 -14.57 -3.12 9.16
CA ALA A 39 -15.09 -1.77 8.95
C ALA A 39 -13.95 -0.77 8.71
N MET A 40 -12.87 -0.85 9.49
CA MET A 40 -11.66 -0.05 9.31
C MET A 40 -11.05 -0.26 7.92
N LEU A 41 -10.81 -1.51 7.51
CA LEU A 41 -10.26 -1.81 6.18
C LEU A 41 -11.14 -1.25 5.04
N ARG A 42 -12.46 -1.28 5.22
CA ARG A 42 -13.44 -0.76 4.26
C ARG A 42 -13.68 0.75 4.35
N SER A 43 -13.04 1.44 5.29
CA SER A 43 -13.09 2.90 5.39
C SER A 43 -12.01 3.61 4.57
N MET A 44 -11.10 2.85 3.94
CA MET A 44 -10.08 3.41 3.06
C MET A 44 -10.69 4.19 1.92
N LYS A 45 -10.07 5.31 1.57
CA LYS A 45 -10.55 6.22 0.52
C LYS A 45 -9.57 6.25 -0.63
N ASP A 46 -10.10 6.22 -1.85
CA ASP A 46 -9.35 6.65 -3.04
C ASP A 46 -9.36 8.18 -3.06
N VAL A 47 -8.19 8.80 -2.91
CA VAL A 47 -8.05 10.24 -2.64
C VAL A 47 -8.43 11.09 -3.86
N ASP A 48 -8.06 10.62 -5.04
CA ASP A 48 -8.23 11.35 -6.30
C ASP A 48 -9.07 10.60 -7.36
N GLY A 49 -9.60 9.43 -7.00
CA GLY A 49 -10.38 8.58 -7.90
C GLY A 49 -9.55 7.85 -8.96
N SER A 50 -8.22 7.91 -8.89
CA SER A 50 -7.34 7.26 -9.87
C SER A 50 -7.10 5.77 -9.61
N GLY A 51 -7.46 5.29 -8.42
CA GLY A 51 -7.10 3.95 -7.95
C GLY A 51 -5.62 3.78 -7.63
N ARG A 52 -4.87 4.87 -7.49
CA ARG A 52 -3.42 4.87 -7.25
C ARG A 52 -3.02 5.45 -5.91
N LEU A 53 -3.84 6.34 -5.34
CA LEU A 53 -3.57 6.99 -4.07
C LEU A 53 -4.72 6.75 -3.10
N TYR A 54 -4.42 6.03 -2.04
CA TYR A 54 -5.39 5.71 -1.00
C TYR A 54 -4.98 6.31 0.34
N GLU A 55 -5.96 6.50 1.21
CA GLU A 55 -5.78 6.98 2.57
C GLU A 55 -6.63 6.17 3.54
N ILE A 56 -6.06 5.79 4.68
CA ILE A 56 -6.74 5.06 5.74
C ILE A 56 -6.38 5.60 7.12
N ASN A 57 -7.40 5.75 7.99
CA ASN A 57 -7.20 5.89 9.43
C ASN A 57 -7.13 4.48 10.04
N TYR A 58 -5.93 4.05 10.40
CA TYR A 58 -5.71 2.74 10.99
C TYR A 58 -5.99 2.78 12.49
N THR A 59 -7.14 2.27 12.90
CA THR A 59 -7.64 2.34 14.28
C THR A 59 -7.49 1.04 15.08
N ALA A 60 -7.16 -0.07 14.41
CA ALA A 60 -6.94 -1.33 15.10
C ALA A 60 -5.62 -1.31 15.89
N ASP A 61 -5.60 -2.01 17.02
CA ASP A 61 -4.36 -2.29 17.74
C ASP A 61 -3.44 -3.17 16.89
N TYR A 62 -2.31 -2.63 16.44
CA TYR A 62 -1.33 -3.32 15.62
C TYR A 62 -0.21 -4.01 16.43
N LYS A 63 -0.41 -4.14 17.77
CA LYS A 63 0.45 -4.94 18.65
C LYS A 63 1.93 -4.50 18.66
N LEU A 64 2.16 -3.20 18.59
CA LEU A 64 3.52 -2.64 18.53
C LEU A 64 4.37 -3.10 19.71
N ASP A 65 3.85 -3.08 20.93
CA ASP A 65 4.57 -3.46 22.13
C ASP A 65 5.00 -4.95 22.12
N ASP A 66 4.15 -5.82 21.62
CA ASP A 66 4.45 -7.25 21.49
C ASP A 66 5.56 -7.49 20.46
N VAL A 67 5.50 -6.75 19.34
CA VAL A 67 6.51 -6.82 18.29
C VAL A 67 7.85 -6.28 18.80
N LEU A 68 7.88 -5.15 19.48
CA LEU A 68 9.11 -4.56 20.03
C LEU A 68 9.77 -5.46 21.08
N LYS A 69 8.97 -6.12 21.95
CA LYS A 69 9.48 -7.08 22.93
C LYS A 69 10.08 -8.33 22.31
N SER A 70 9.67 -8.71 21.11
CA SER A 70 10.13 -9.94 20.45
C SER A 70 11.55 -9.88 19.91
N GLY A 71 12.07 -8.68 19.58
CA GLY A 71 13.47 -8.46 19.22
C GLY A 71 13.92 -9.18 17.94
N PHE A 72 13.10 -9.20 16.89
CA PHE A 72 13.44 -9.86 15.64
C PHE A 72 14.68 -9.25 14.97
N THR A 73 15.52 -10.12 14.39
CA THR A 73 16.70 -9.73 13.62
C THR A 73 16.49 -9.93 12.11
N GLU A 74 15.41 -10.61 11.73
CA GLU A 74 15.11 -10.91 10.33
C GLU A 74 13.70 -10.48 9.94
N THR A 75 13.59 -9.83 8.78
CA THR A 75 12.34 -9.29 8.24
C THR A 75 11.24 -10.34 8.11
N ASN A 76 11.58 -11.55 7.62
CA ASN A 76 10.58 -12.61 7.45
C ASN A 76 10.02 -13.12 8.78
N GLN A 77 10.82 -13.14 9.86
CA GLN A 77 10.35 -13.51 11.20
C GLN A 77 9.35 -12.46 11.70
N LEU A 78 9.68 -11.19 11.53
CA LEU A 78 8.79 -10.09 11.87
C LEU A 78 7.43 -10.21 11.16
N PHE A 79 7.42 -10.33 9.83
CA PHE A 79 6.16 -10.40 9.09
C PHE A 79 5.31 -11.63 9.42
N ASN A 80 5.93 -12.79 9.64
CA ASN A 80 5.19 -13.99 10.06
C ASN A 80 4.57 -13.81 11.46
N TYR A 81 5.29 -13.16 12.36
CA TYR A 81 4.78 -12.88 13.71
C TYR A 81 3.67 -11.83 13.69
N VAL A 82 3.83 -10.77 12.92
CA VAL A 82 2.79 -9.76 12.71
C VAL A 82 1.52 -10.39 12.14
N ALA A 83 1.64 -11.27 11.16
CA ALA A 83 0.50 -12.00 10.63
C ALA A 83 -0.20 -12.84 11.71
N TYR A 84 0.57 -13.51 12.58
CA TYR A 84 0.04 -14.25 13.71
C TYR A 84 -0.76 -13.38 14.69
N LEU A 85 -0.26 -12.17 14.97
CA LEU A 85 -0.90 -11.26 15.92
C LEU A 85 -2.17 -10.55 15.36
N LEU A 86 -2.17 -10.23 14.07
CA LEU A 86 -3.17 -9.35 13.48
C LEU A 86 -4.32 -10.09 12.80
N TYR A 87 -4.08 -11.30 12.32
CA TYR A 87 -5.09 -12.07 11.59
C TYR A 87 -5.86 -13.00 12.53
N ASP A 88 -7.15 -13.12 12.29
CA ASP A 88 -8.04 -14.03 13.04
C ASP A 88 -7.83 -15.50 12.63
N SER A 89 -7.17 -15.74 11.50
CA SER A 89 -6.71 -17.05 11.03
C SER A 89 -5.43 -16.89 10.22
N LEU A 90 -4.46 -17.78 10.44
CA LEU A 90 -3.17 -17.69 9.76
C LEU A 90 -3.31 -17.99 8.26
N PRO A 91 -2.77 -17.14 7.37
CA PRO A 91 -2.64 -17.48 5.98
C PRO A 91 -1.65 -18.63 5.79
N GLY A 92 -1.98 -19.60 4.92
CA GLY A 92 -1.11 -20.75 4.67
C GLY A 92 0.16 -20.43 3.88
N LYS A 93 0.37 -19.17 3.49
CA LYS A 93 1.56 -18.70 2.74
C LYS A 93 2.41 -17.81 3.63
N LYS A 94 3.73 -18.03 3.61
CA LYS A 94 4.71 -17.15 4.25
C LYS A 94 4.81 -15.85 3.45
N ALA A 95 4.85 -14.72 4.15
CA ALA A 95 5.17 -13.44 3.53
C ALA A 95 6.62 -13.46 3.03
N GLN A 96 6.83 -13.07 1.79
CA GLN A 96 8.15 -12.80 1.23
C GLN A 96 8.19 -11.31 0.87
N VAL A 97 9.14 -10.60 1.43
CA VAL A 97 9.36 -9.19 1.14
C VAL A 97 10.76 -9.05 0.57
N SER A 98 10.87 -8.46 -0.62
CA SER A 98 12.15 -8.09 -1.21
C SER A 98 12.15 -6.58 -1.47
N PHE A 99 13.24 -5.91 -1.12
CA PHE A 99 13.42 -4.48 -1.38
C PHE A 99 14.58 -4.31 -2.37
N ASP A 100 14.27 -3.76 -3.54
CA ASP A 100 15.26 -3.26 -4.49
C ASP A 100 14.75 -1.90 -5.01
N ALA A 101 15.13 -0.82 -4.36
CA ALA A 101 14.61 0.51 -4.62
C ALA A 101 15.73 1.54 -4.78
N GLY A 102 15.60 2.43 -5.76
CA GLY A 102 16.27 3.72 -5.78
C GLY A 102 15.41 4.74 -5.01
N CYS A 103 16.02 5.58 -4.20
CA CYS A 103 15.29 6.59 -3.43
C CYS A 103 16.15 7.81 -3.20
N SER A 104 15.52 8.98 -3.02
CA SER A 104 16.16 10.18 -2.53
C SER A 104 15.31 10.83 -1.45
N ALA A 105 15.94 11.48 -0.49
CA ALA A 105 15.28 12.23 0.55
C ALA A 105 16.08 13.48 0.89
N PHE A 106 15.39 14.52 1.34
CA PHE A 106 16.02 15.74 1.85
C PHE A 106 15.22 16.29 3.03
N ALA A 107 15.90 17.02 3.89
CA ALA A 107 15.28 17.80 4.93
C ALA A 107 15.79 19.25 4.81
N VAL A 108 14.86 20.21 4.81
CA VAL A 108 15.19 21.64 4.70
C VAL A 108 14.41 22.42 5.75
N PRO A 109 15.02 23.50 6.31
CA PRO A 109 14.29 24.37 7.23
C PRO A 109 13.21 25.14 6.47
N ASP A 110 11.99 25.15 7.02
CA ASP A 110 10.95 26.06 6.61
C ASP A 110 11.21 27.45 7.24
N ARG A 111 11.42 28.44 6.39
CA ARG A 111 11.76 29.79 6.84
C ARG A 111 10.59 30.52 7.47
N GLN A 112 9.36 30.07 7.28
CA GLN A 112 8.18 30.72 7.82
C GLN A 112 7.83 30.19 9.21
N SER A 113 7.85 28.89 9.40
CA SER A 113 7.47 28.26 10.68
C SER A 113 8.66 27.96 11.60
N GLY A 114 9.90 27.95 11.07
CA GLY A 114 11.08 27.50 11.79
C GLY A 114 11.20 25.97 11.94
N ASN A 115 10.23 25.22 11.41
CA ASN A 115 10.23 23.77 11.40
C ASN A 115 11.07 23.22 10.22
N PHE A 116 11.22 21.91 10.15
CA PHE A 116 11.80 21.24 9.01
C PHE A 116 10.73 20.64 8.11
N LEU A 117 10.96 20.72 6.79
CA LEU A 117 10.22 20.02 5.77
C LEU A 117 11.03 18.82 5.31
N MET A 118 10.41 17.64 5.27
CA MET A 118 10.98 16.45 4.66
C MET A 118 10.34 16.22 3.29
N GLY A 119 11.18 16.08 2.27
CA GLY A 119 10.75 15.61 0.96
C GLY A 119 11.39 14.26 0.67
N ARG A 120 10.65 13.38 0.00
CA ARG A 120 11.12 12.06 -0.38
C ARG A 120 10.61 11.67 -1.76
N ASN A 121 11.49 11.09 -2.55
CA ASN A 121 11.15 10.42 -3.80
C ASN A 121 11.38 8.92 -3.67
N TYR A 122 10.39 8.13 -4.06
CA TYR A 122 10.40 6.67 -4.04
C TYR A 122 10.47 6.15 -5.47
N ASP A 123 11.68 5.72 -5.88
CA ASP A 123 11.99 5.25 -7.23
C ASP A 123 12.00 3.73 -7.26
N PHE A 124 10.85 3.10 -7.12
CA PHE A 124 10.73 1.66 -7.24
C PHE A 124 9.80 1.29 -8.39
N CYS A 125 10.23 0.32 -9.18
CA CYS A 125 9.47 -0.17 -10.31
C CYS A 125 9.16 -1.66 -10.13
N HIS A 126 7.88 -2.00 -10.06
CA HIS A 126 7.43 -3.38 -10.08
C HIS A 126 7.26 -3.85 -11.53
N ALA A 127 8.16 -4.69 -12.01
CA ALA A 127 8.05 -5.24 -13.36
C ALA A 127 6.80 -6.11 -13.50
N THR A 128 6.23 -6.13 -14.71
CA THR A 128 5.22 -7.11 -15.10
C THR A 128 5.83 -8.51 -15.16
N GLU A 129 5.01 -9.56 -15.07
CA GLU A 129 5.48 -10.96 -15.04
C GLU A 129 6.23 -11.35 -16.31
N ASP A 130 5.89 -10.74 -17.44
CA ASP A 130 6.58 -10.94 -18.73
C ASP A 130 7.85 -10.07 -18.88
N GLY A 131 8.16 -9.23 -17.90
CA GLY A 131 9.34 -8.35 -17.89
C GLY A 131 9.32 -7.22 -18.92
N LYS A 132 8.19 -6.99 -19.62
CA LYS A 132 8.10 -6.01 -20.72
C LYS A 132 7.56 -4.65 -20.30
N GLY A 133 7.11 -4.50 -19.06
CA GLY A 133 6.54 -3.27 -18.54
C GLY A 133 6.61 -3.19 -17.04
N TYR A 134 5.92 -2.18 -16.50
CA TYR A 134 5.83 -1.94 -15.06
C TYR A 134 4.38 -1.91 -14.62
N LYS A 135 4.12 -2.50 -13.46
CA LYS A 135 2.80 -2.46 -12.81
C LYS A 135 2.55 -1.06 -12.27
N SER A 136 1.34 -0.56 -12.40
CA SER A 136 0.92 0.66 -11.70
C SER A 136 0.79 0.37 -10.20
N ILE A 137 1.47 1.17 -9.40
CA ILE A 137 1.45 1.03 -7.93
C ILE A 137 0.17 1.65 -7.35
N ALA A 138 -0.17 1.21 -6.14
CA ALA A 138 -1.11 1.88 -5.25
C ALA A 138 -0.33 2.40 -4.04
N ALA A 139 -0.21 3.72 -3.90
CA ALA A 139 0.34 4.34 -2.70
C ALA A 139 -0.75 4.43 -1.63
N ILE A 140 -0.44 4.08 -0.39
CA ILE A 140 -1.40 4.10 0.71
C ILE A 140 -0.85 4.99 1.82
N ILE A 141 -1.54 6.08 2.10
CA ILE A 141 -1.29 6.95 3.26
C ILE A 141 -1.96 6.34 4.47
N VAL A 142 -1.19 6.08 5.52
CA VAL A 142 -1.65 5.43 6.74
C VAL A 142 -1.50 6.38 7.92
N HIS A 143 -2.61 6.72 8.54
CA HIS A 143 -2.63 7.45 9.80
C HIS A 143 -2.77 6.46 10.95
N THR A 144 -1.86 6.52 11.92
CA THR A 144 -1.94 5.71 13.14
C THR A 144 -1.99 6.58 14.39
N ALA A 145 -2.70 6.11 15.42
CA ALA A 145 -2.80 6.75 16.72
C ALA A 145 -2.88 5.65 17.80
N PRO A 146 -1.77 4.93 18.07
CA PRO A 146 -1.78 3.85 19.04
C PRO A 146 -2.00 4.35 20.46
N GLU A 147 -2.70 3.58 21.28
CA GLU A 147 -2.89 3.89 22.69
C GLU A 147 -1.53 3.97 23.41
N GLY A 148 -1.30 5.05 24.13
CA GLY A 148 -0.03 5.30 24.82
C GLY A 148 1.17 5.59 23.92
N GLY A 149 0.99 5.56 22.60
CA GLY A 149 2.03 5.84 21.60
C GLY A 149 1.84 7.18 20.89
N LYS A 150 2.70 7.45 19.92
CA LYS A 150 2.68 8.67 19.12
C LYS A 150 1.82 8.51 17.86
N LYS A 151 1.06 9.54 17.54
CA LYS A 151 0.38 9.62 16.25
C LYS A 151 1.40 9.71 15.13
N SER A 152 1.14 9.07 14.03
CA SER A 152 2.00 9.17 12.86
C SER A 152 1.21 9.13 11.55
N ILE A 153 1.86 9.63 10.51
CA ILE A 153 1.46 9.46 9.13
C ILE A 153 2.60 8.78 8.38
N SER A 154 2.29 7.78 7.59
CA SER A 154 3.28 7.05 6.81
C SER A 154 2.77 6.72 5.41
N MET A 155 3.67 6.39 4.50
CA MET A 155 3.37 5.93 3.15
C MET A 155 3.79 4.48 2.98
N VAL A 156 2.91 3.69 2.39
CA VAL A 156 3.12 2.29 2.02
C VAL A 156 2.97 2.14 0.52
N ASP A 157 3.86 1.40 -0.12
CA ASP A 157 3.65 0.88 -1.46
C ASP A 157 2.79 -0.39 -1.38
N GLY A 158 1.55 -0.30 -1.86
CA GLY A 158 0.59 -1.42 -1.82
C GLY A 158 1.10 -2.69 -2.49
N MET A 159 1.99 -2.58 -3.49
CA MET A 159 2.59 -3.75 -4.15
C MET A 159 3.43 -4.60 -3.20
N GLN A 160 3.97 -4.04 -2.11
CA GLN A 160 4.64 -4.82 -1.05
C GLN A 160 3.68 -5.78 -0.35
N LEU A 161 2.39 -5.46 -0.37
CA LEU A 161 1.31 -6.28 0.16
C LEU A 161 0.51 -7.02 -0.94
N GLY A 162 0.97 -6.93 -2.21
CA GLY A 162 0.33 -7.55 -3.36
C GLY A 162 -0.77 -6.73 -4.02
N PHE A 163 -0.89 -5.43 -3.71
CA PHE A 163 -1.93 -4.54 -4.22
C PHE A 163 -1.42 -3.59 -5.30
N GLY A 164 -1.97 -3.70 -6.50
CA GLY A 164 -1.76 -2.75 -7.59
C GLY A 164 -2.87 -1.71 -7.70
N GLN A 165 -2.81 -0.88 -8.74
CA GLN A 165 -3.83 0.11 -9.04
C GLN A 165 -5.24 -0.50 -9.06
N GLY A 166 -6.20 0.18 -8.44
CA GLY A 166 -7.61 -0.19 -8.47
C GLY A 166 -8.01 -1.38 -7.58
N PHE A 167 -7.09 -1.97 -6.83
CA PHE A 167 -7.33 -3.15 -6.01
C PHE A 167 -8.51 -3.02 -5.06
N TYR A 168 -8.77 -1.81 -4.57
CA TYR A 168 -9.77 -1.57 -3.53
C TYR A 168 -11.21 -1.65 -4.05
N THR A 169 -11.41 -1.48 -5.35
CA THR A 169 -12.72 -1.47 -6.01
C THR A 169 -12.92 -2.63 -6.98
N ASP A 170 -11.96 -3.54 -7.11
CA ASP A 170 -12.01 -4.65 -8.07
C ASP A 170 -12.97 -5.79 -7.65
N GLY A 171 -13.45 -5.80 -6.40
CA GLY A 171 -14.32 -6.83 -5.83
C GLY A 171 -13.67 -8.21 -5.69
N LYS A 172 -12.34 -8.32 -5.88
CA LYS A 172 -11.59 -9.59 -5.92
C LYS A 172 -10.42 -9.63 -4.95
N SER A 173 -9.70 -8.52 -4.79
CA SER A 173 -8.54 -8.44 -3.92
C SER A 173 -8.92 -8.66 -2.46
N ASP A 174 -8.25 -9.59 -1.78
CA ASP A 174 -8.44 -9.82 -0.36
C ASP A 174 -7.78 -8.69 0.44
N LEU A 175 -8.57 -7.94 1.22
CA LEU A 175 -8.08 -6.81 1.99
C LEU A 175 -7.36 -7.20 3.28
N SER A 176 -7.36 -8.48 3.67
CA SER A 176 -6.74 -8.92 4.92
C SER A 176 -5.27 -8.49 5.07
N PRO A 177 -4.41 -8.51 4.02
CA PRO A 177 -3.03 -8.03 4.13
C PRO A 177 -2.87 -6.57 4.55
N LEU A 178 -3.90 -5.73 4.37
CA LEU A 178 -3.88 -4.34 4.83
C LEU A 178 -3.76 -4.21 6.36
N MET A 179 -4.04 -5.27 7.12
CA MET A 179 -3.77 -5.27 8.55
C MET A 179 -2.27 -5.07 8.87
N GLY A 180 -1.39 -5.42 7.93
CA GLY A 180 0.05 -5.23 8.06
C GLY A 180 0.56 -3.82 7.70
N LEU A 181 -0.31 -2.88 7.31
CA LEU A 181 0.09 -1.53 6.86
C LEU A 181 1.07 -0.81 7.79
N PRO A 182 0.89 -0.81 9.14
CA PRO A 182 1.83 -0.12 10.03
C PRO A 182 3.26 -0.66 9.96
N TYR A 183 3.43 -1.91 9.54
CA TYR A 183 4.73 -2.58 9.43
C TYR A 183 5.33 -2.57 8.02
N ALA A 184 4.60 -2.06 7.04
CA ALA A 184 5.02 -1.96 5.65
C ALA A 184 5.38 -0.51 5.24
N ALA A 185 5.52 0.39 6.20
CA ALA A 185 5.83 1.79 5.95
C ALA A 185 7.22 1.96 5.32
N LEU A 186 7.28 2.75 4.25
CA LEU A 186 8.53 3.11 3.55
C LEU A 186 9.08 4.45 4.01
N ASP A 187 8.21 5.32 4.47
CA ASP A 187 8.53 6.58 5.12
C ASP A 187 7.42 6.99 6.07
N GLY A 188 7.69 7.94 6.92
CA GLY A 188 6.71 8.46 7.84
C GLY A 188 7.26 9.56 8.73
N ILE A 189 6.34 10.24 9.38
CA ILE A 189 6.61 11.26 10.37
C ILE A 189 5.64 11.10 11.53
N ASN A 190 6.10 11.30 12.76
CA ASN A 190 5.26 11.31 13.94
C ASN A 190 4.95 12.74 14.42
N GLU A 191 4.04 12.86 15.39
CA GLU A 191 3.62 14.16 15.95
C GLU A 191 4.71 14.95 16.68
N ASP A 192 5.82 14.29 17.07
CA ASP A 192 7.00 14.96 17.63
C ASP A 192 7.94 15.51 16.54
N GLY A 193 7.61 15.30 15.25
CA GLY A 193 8.42 15.73 14.11
C GLY A 193 9.58 14.79 13.79
N PHE A 194 9.64 13.60 14.39
CA PHE A 194 10.61 12.59 13.99
C PHE A 194 10.18 11.98 12.66
N ALA A 195 11.04 12.11 11.63
CA ALA A 195 10.80 11.62 10.29
C ALA A 195 11.84 10.54 9.92
N ILE A 196 11.38 9.52 9.19
CA ILE A 196 12.19 8.40 8.72
C ILE A 196 11.80 8.05 7.28
N GLY A 197 12.77 7.57 6.51
CA GLY A 197 12.52 7.03 5.17
C GLY A 197 13.50 5.91 4.86
N VAL A 198 13.02 4.86 4.20
CA VAL A 198 13.85 3.76 3.70
C VAL A 198 14.55 4.23 2.44
N LEU A 199 15.87 4.16 2.41
CA LEU A 199 16.72 4.46 1.27
C LEU A 199 17.52 3.20 0.92
N ALA A 200 17.43 2.75 -0.34
CA ALA A 200 18.28 1.67 -0.81
C ALA A 200 19.67 2.21 -1.17
N LEU A 201 20.69 1.67 -0.54
CA LEU A 201 22.07 1.87 -0.95
C LEU A 201 22.48 0.69 -1.83
N LYS A 202 22.86 0.97 -3.08
CA LYS A 202 23.54 -0.03 -3.90
C LYS A 202 24.94 -0.19 -3.32
N GLU A 203 25.25 -1.40 -2.83
CA GLU A 203 26.64 -1.73 -2.50
C GLU A 203 27.49 -1.49 -3.75
N ASN A 204 28.44 -0.58 -3.65
CA ASN A 204 29.47 -0.47 -4.66
C ASN A 204 30.23 -1.79 -4.66
N GLN A 205 30.00 -2.60 -5.69
CA GLN A 205 30.87 -3.73 -5.97
C GLN A 205 32.26 -3.12 -6.26
N THR A 206 33.07 -2.99 -5.21
CA THR A 206 34.51 -2.74 -5.39
C THR A 206 35.05 -3.95 -6.14
N LYS A 207 35.39 -3.71 -7.40
CA LYS A 207 36.17 -4.65 -8.21
C LYS A 207 37.59 -4.78 -7.64
#